data_e7d31526c4cf6e31c6f05d09321e3305
#
_entry.id   e7d31526c4cf6e31c6f05d09321e3305
#
_cell.length_a   1.000
_cell.length_b   1.000
_cell.length_c   1.000
_cell.angle_alpha   90.00
_cell.angle_beta   90.00
_cell.angle_gamma   90.00
#
_symmetry.space_group_name_H-M   'P 1'
#
loop_
_entity.id
_entity.type
_entity.pdbx_description
1 polymer ?
#
loop_
_entity_poly.entity_id
_entity_poly.type
_entity_poly.pdbx_seq_one_letter_code
_entity_poly.pdbx_strand_id
1 'polypeptide(L)'
;MIYVMIDIETCGLLPSSRILTIGATVFSLDGGLSDPFYARLKAPDQGVFTTDASTMEWWSRQNPNVKAEAFEGVVSYRTGLLVLADYLDGLRLMENKAFALFANHSNFDFPMLEHSLRQYEIPIPWKYTEIYCYATLRNLLKNKIPTERGVKNSHISLEDAQNQARHCIKLLRYLF
;
A
#
# COMPACT_ATOMS: atom_id res chain seq x y z
N MET A 1 17.93 -5.19 -6.79
CA MET A 1 16.72 -5.37 -5.93
C MET A 1 15.68 -4.40 -6.46
N ILE A 2 14.42 -4.84 -6.56
CA ILE A 2 13.30 -3.97 -6.90
C ILE A 2 12.64 -3.55 -5.60
N TYR A 3 12.52 -2.25 -5.37
CA TYR A 3 11.84 -1.70 -4.21
C TYR A 3 10.44 -1.25 -4.63
N VAL A 4 9.42 -1.68 -3.91
CA VAL A 4 8.02 -1.27 -4.13
C VAL A 4 7.45 -0.76 -2.81
N MET A 5 6.85 0.42 -2.83
CA MET A 5 6.05 0.93 -1.71
C MET A 5 4.59 0.69 -2.01
N ILE A 6 3.86 0.11 -1.05
CA ILE A 6 2.42 -0.14 -1.14
C ILE A 6 1.75 0.59 0.02
N ASP A 7 0.59 1.17 -0.24
CA ASP A 7 -0.29 1.78 0.75
C ASP A 7 -1.74 1.45 0.41
N ILE A 8 -2.60 1.29 1.42
CA ILE A 8 -4.02 0.98 1.24
C ILE A 8 -4.91 1.90 2.06
N GLU A 9 -6.09 2.22 1.55
CA GLU A 9 -7.17 2.81 2.34
C GLU A 9 -8.23 1.76 2.65
N THR A 10 -8.81 1.81 3.86
CA THR A 10 -9.64 0.72 4.37
C THR A 10 -10.87 1.20 5.12
N CYS A 11 -11.84 0.30 5.33
CA CYS A 11 -13.01 0.51 6.19
C CYS A 11 -12.80 0.07 7.64
N GLY A 12 -11.58 -0.29 8.04
CA GLY A 12 -11.31 -0.75 9.40
C GLY A 12 -9.86 -1.13 9.62
N LEU A 13 -9.55 -1.66 10.81
CA LEU A 13 -8.19 -1.92 11.27
C LEU A 13 -7.85 -3.42 11.36
N LEU A 14 -8.80 -4.31 11.12
CA LEU A 14 -8.59 -5.75 11.19
C LEU A 14 -8.10 -6.29 9.83
N PRO A 15 -7.35 -7.39 9.80
CA PRO A 15 -6.96 -8.04 8.54
C PRO A 15 -8.13 -8.36 7.61
N SER A 16 -9.32 -8.62 8.17
CA SER A 16 -10.55 -8.86 7.42
C SER A 16 -11.27 -7.59 6.97
N SER A 17 -10.74 -6.40 7.24
CA SER A 17 -11.41 -5.16 6.84
C SER A 17 -11.40 -4.98 5.33
N ARG A 18 -12.51 -4.41 4.82
CA ARG A 18 -12.65 -4.06 3.41
C ARG A 18 -11.58 -3.03 3.02
N ILE A 19 -10.85 -3.31 1.95
CA ILE A 19 -9.96 -2.34 1.30
C ILE A 19 -10.79 -1.47 0.34
N LEU A 20 -10.51 -0.18 0.34
CA LEU A 20 -11.14 0.82 -0.54
C LEU A 20 -10.26 1.11 -1.75
N THR A 21 -8.98 1.41 -1.52
CA THR A 21 -8.02 1.71 -2.57
C THR A 21 -6.69 1.02 -2.30
N ILE A 22 -5.94 0.76 -3.36
CA ILE A 22 -4.58 0.23 -3.30
C ILE A 22 -3.71 1.13 -4.15
N GLY A 23 -2.66 1.70 -3.57
CA GLY A 23 -1.63 2.47 -4.25
C GLY A 23 -0.29 1.77 -4.15
N ALA A 24 0.47 1.73 -5.24
CA ALA A 24 1.84 1.24 -5.22
C ALA A 24 2.73 2.02 -6.19
N THR A 25 4.03 2.04 -5.92
CA THR A 25 5.03 2.64 -6.80
C THR A 25 6.36 1.90 -6.66
N VAL A 26 7.03 1.67 -7.77
CA VAL A 26 8.42 1.24 -7.76
C VAL A 26 9.32 2.44 -7.41
N PHE A 27 10.39 2.21 -6.69
CA PHE A 27 11.39 3.23 -6.43
C PHE A 27 12.81 2.67 -6.49
N SER A 28 13.75 3.54 -6.78
CA SER A 28 15.17 3.22 -6.87
C SER A 28 16.01 4.10 -5.94
N LEU A 29 17.19 3.62 -5.55
CA LEU A 29 18.05 4.36 -4.63
C LEU A 29 18.68 5.61 -5.26
N ASP A 30 18.65 5.78 -6.57
CA ASP A 30 19.04 7.03 -7.24
C ASP A 30 17.98 8.14 -7.13
N GLY A 31 16.79 7.82 -6.60
CA GLY A 31 15.72 8.77 -6.28
C GLY A 31 14.56 8.76 -7.26
N GLY A 32 14.57 7.86 -8.25
CA GLY A 32 13.47 7.70 -9.19
C GLY A 32 12.26 6.99 -8.58
N LEU A 33 11.06 7.46 -8.95
CA LEU A 33 9.81 6.71 -8.81
C LEU A 33 9.34 6.33 -10.21
N SER A 34 8.84 5.11 -10.35
CA SER A 34 8.31 4.58 -11.61
C SER A 34 7.13 3.67 -11.38
N ASP A 35 6.52 3.24 -12.48
CA ASP A 35 5.48 2.21 -12.53
C ASP A 35 4.40 2.41 -11.45
N PRO A 36 3.68 3.54 -11.43
CA PRO A 36 2.63 3.76 -10.45
C PRO A 36 1.46 2.81 -10.71
N PHE A 37 0.98 2.19 -9.64
CA PHE A 37 -0.23 1.39 -9.63
C PHE A 37 -1.28 2.06 -8.75
N TYR A 38 -2.53 2.16 -9.22
CA TYR A 38 -3.64 2.67 -8.43
C TYR A 38 -4.93 1.94 -8.77
N ALA A 39 -5.58 1.39 -7.76
CA ALA A 39 -6.88 0.74 -7.90
C ALA A 39 -7.88 1.25 -6.86
N ARG A 40 -9.07 1.65 -7.32
CA ARG A 40 -10.24 2.02 -6.51
C ARG A 40 -11.24 0.89 -6.57
N LEU A 41 -11.44 0.21 -5.44
CA LEU A 41 -12.17 -1.04 -5.39
C LEU A 41 -13.66 -0.82 -5.09
N LYS A 42 -14.54 -1.39 -5.92
CA LYS A 42 -15.97 -1.50 -5.58
C LYS A 42 -16.12 -2.35 -4.30
N ALA A 43 -17.33 -2.38 -3.75
CA ALA A 43 -17.62 -3.30 -2.64
C ALA A 43 -17.33 -4.74 -3.05
N PRO A 44 -16.78 -5.57 -2.14
CA PRO A 44 -16.58 -6.99 -2.42
C PRO A 44 -17.94 -7.67 -2.65
N ASP A 45 -17.99 -8.56 -3.63
CA ASP A 45 -19.17 -9.34 -4.05
C ASP A 45 -19.17 -10.76 -3.47
N GLN A 46 -18.07 -11.17 -2.87
CA GLN A 46 -17.92 -12.44 -2.15
C GLN A 46 -16.92 -12.32 -1.00
N GLY A 47 -16.84 -13.38 -0.18
CA GLY A 47 -15.93 -13.45 0.97
C GLY A 47 -16.46 -12.77 2.22
N VAL A 48 -15.67 -12.83 3.29
CA VAL A 48 -15.99 -12.24 4.59
C VAL A 48 -15.15 -11.00 4.82
N PHE A 49 -15.81 -9.85 4.79
CA PHE A 49 -15.17 -8.56 5.03
C PHE A 49 -15.87 -7.78 6.14
N THR A 50 -15.07 -7.06 6.92
CA THR A 50 -15.54 -6.26 8.04
C THR A 50 -15.43 -4.76 7.76
N THR A 51 -16.24 -4.00 8.48
CA THR A 51 -16.21 -2.54 8.51
C THR A 51 -16.24 -2.12 9.98
N ASP A 52 -15.37 -1.20 10.36
CA ASP A 52 -15.29 -0.69 11.72
C ASP A 52 -16.01 0.66 11.82
N ALA A 53 -16.92 0.77 12.80
CA ALA A 53 -17.70 1.98 13.04
C ALA A 53 -16.82 3.21 13.33
N SER A 54 -15.73 3.04 14.09
CA SER A 54 -14.82 4.15 14.41
C SER A 54 -14.05 4.64 13.18
N THR A 55 -13.65 3.73 12.29
CA THR A 55 -13.02 4.07 11.01
C THR A 55 -14.00 4.78 10.08
N MET A 56 -15.26 4.32 10.05
CA MET A 56 -16.30 5.00 9.25
C MET A 56 -16.64 6.39 9.78
N GLU A 57 -16.65 6.56 11.10
CA GLU A 57 -16.79 7.87 11.72
C GLU A 57 -15.60 8.78 11.38
N TRP A 58 -14.38 8.26 11.41
CA TRP A 58 -13.19 8.99 10.99
C TRP A 58 -13.29 9.44 9.52
N TRP A 59 -13.72 8.55 8.60
CA TRP A 59 -13.97 8.88 7.20
C TRP A 59 -15.03 9.97 7.02
N SER A 60 -16.05 10.02 7.89
CA SER A 60 -17.09 11.04 7.82
C SER A 60 -16.56 12.47 8.03
N ARG A 61 -15.41 12.61 8.69
CA ARG A 61 -14.75 13.88 9.01
C ARG A 61 -13.66 14.27 8.00
N GLN A 62 -13.35 13.40 7.04
CA GLN A 62 -12.34 13.69 6.03
C GLN A 62 -12.85 14.67 4.97
N ASN A 63 -11.92 15.26 4.19
CA ASN A 63 -12.29 16.08 3.05
C ASN A 63 -13.25 15.31 2.13
N PRO A 64 -14.38 15.89 1.71
CA PRO A 64 -15.37 15.20 0.88
C PRO A 64 -14.79 14.61 -0.42
N ASN A 65 -13.85 15.31 -1.06
CA ASN A 65 -13.22 14.82 -2.30
C ASN A 65 -12.34 13.59 -2.03
N VAL A 66 -11.57 13.59 -0.93
CA VAL A 66 -10.74 12.46 -0.51
C VAL A 66 -11.61 11.26 -0.16
N LYS A 67 -12.71 11.51 0.55
CA LYS A 67 -13.68 10.45 0.86
C LYS A 67 -14.34 9.89 -0.39
N ALA A 68 -14.77 10.76 -1.32
CA ALA A 68 -15.33 10.32 -2.59
C ALA A 68 -14.33 9.49 -3.38
N GLU A 69 -13.06 9.94 -3.47
CA GLU A 69 -11.98 9.21 -4.12
C GLU A 69 -11.81 7.80 -3.53
N ALA A 70 -11.85 7.67 -2.20
CA ALA A 70 -11.70 6.38 -1.55
C ALA A 70 -12.93 5.45 -1.76
N PHE A 71 -14.15 5.97 -1.71
CA PHE A 71 -15.37 5.15 -1.68
C PHE A 71 -16.02 4.91 -3.05
N GLU A 72 -15.74 5.76 -4.04
CA GLU A 72 -16.24 5.60 -5.42
C GLU A 72 -15.41 4.61 -6.21
N GLY A 73 -15.55 3.33 -5.88
CA GLY A 73 -14.84 2.24 -6.54
C GLY A 73 -15.11 2.18 -8.04
N VAL A 74 -14.06 1.98 -8.83
CA VAL A 74 -14.11 1.94 -10.30
C VAL A 74 -14.07 0.50 -10.81
N VAL A 75 -13.18 -0.32 -10.26
CA VAL A 75 -13.00 -1.71 -10.67
C VAL A 75 -13.65 -2.68 -9.68
N SER A 76 -14.02 -3.89 -10.13
CA SER A 76 -14.49 -4.92 -9.20
C SER A 76 -13.39 -5.25 -8.17
N TYR A 77 -13.79 -5.69 -6.99
CA TYR A 77 -12.83 -6.02 -5.93
C TYR A 77 -11.83 -7.08 -6.41
N ARG A 78 -12.35 -8.15 -7.04
CA ARG A 78 -11.53 -9.22 -7.63
C ARG A 78 -10.58 -8.70 -8.70
N THR A 79 -11.07 -7.86 -9.61
CA THR A 79 -10.24 -7.30 -10.69
C THR A 79 -9.08 -6.47 -10.14
N GLY A 80 -9.34 -5.61 -9.14
CA GLY A 80 -8.28 -4.80 -8.54
C GLY A 80 -7.18 -5.65 -7.88
N LEU A 81 -7.56 -6.75 -7.22
CA LEU A 81 -6.60 -7.68 -6.63
C LEU A 81 -5.80 -8.45 -7.68
N LEU A 82 -6.45 -8.91 -8.76
CA LEU A 82 -5.78 -9.59 -9.87
C LEU A 82 -4.76 -8.67 -10.55
N VAL A 83 -5.15 -7.44 -10.87
CA VAL A 83 -4.24 -6.48 -11.52
C VAL A 83 -3.07 -6.09 -10.60
N LEU A 84 -3.27 -6.06 -9.27
CA LEU A 84 -2.15 -5.91 -8.33
C LEU A 84 -1.19 -7.12 -8.39
N ALA A 85 -1.73 -8.34 -8.41
CA ALA A 85 -0.91 -9.55 -8.50
C ALA A 85 -0.12 -9.57 -9.82
N ASP A 86 -0.78 -9.32 -10.94
CA ASP A 86 -0.18 -9.25 -12.27
C ASP A 86 0.89 -8.14 -12.36
N TYR A 87 0.64 -6.99 -11.72
CA TYR A 87 1.60 -5.90 -11.64
C TYR A 87 2.90 -6.33 -10.93
N LEU A 88 2.80 -6.97 -9.77
CA LEU A 88 3.96 -7.43 -9.01
C LEU A 88 4.70 -8.57 -9.73
N ASP A 89 3.97 -9.52 -10.31
CA ASP A 89 4.56 -10.61 -11.08
C ASP A 89 5.22 -10.10 -12.37
N GLY A 90 4.62 -9.12 -13.03
CA GLY A 90 5.22 -8.45 -14.20
C GLY A 90 6.55 -7.78 -13.87
N LEU A 91 6.63 -7.04 -12.77
CA LEU A 91 7.88 -6.44 -12.29
C LEU A 91 8.96 -7.50 -12.01
N ARG A 92 8.58 -8.63 -11.42
CA ARG A 92 9.48 -9.74 -11.12
C ARG A 92 10.06 -10.37 -12.38
N LEU A 93 9.23 -10.58 -13.39
CA LEU A 93 9.63 -11.19 -14.67
C LEU A 93 10.56 -10.27 -15.48
N MET A 94 10.27 -8.98 -15.52
CA MET A 94 11.05 -8.01 -16.29
C MET A 94 12.49 -7.87 -15.79
N GLU A 95 12.72 -7.96 -14.49
CA GLU A 95 14.01 -7.60 -13.89
C GLU A 95 14.79 -8.82 -13.37
N ASN A 96 14.16 -9.98 -13.23
CA ASN A 96 14.75 -11.19 -12.59
C ASN A 96 15.54 -10.86 -11.31
N LYS A 97 15.04 -9.92 -10.51
CA LYS A 97 15.68 -9.41 -9.30
C LYS A 97 14.86 -9.76 -8.05
N ALA A 98 15.53 -9.77 -6.90
CA ALA A 98 14.87 -9.89 -5.62
C ALA A 98 13.97 -8.68 -5.33
N PHE A 99 12.84 -8.91 -4.63
CA PHE A 99 11.88 -7.90 -4.22
C PHE A 99 12.14 -7.40 -2.80
N ALA A 100 11.82 -6.12 -2.57
CA ALA A 100 11.64 -5.54 -1.24
C ALA A 100 10.33 -4.72 -1.25
N LEU A 101 9.27 -5.32 -0.73
CA LEU A 101 7.95 -4.71 -0.63
C LEU A 101 7.82 -3.99 0.70
N PHE A 102 7.61 -2.69 0.64
CA PHE A 102 7.44 -1.83 1.80
C PHE A 102 5.99 -1.41 1.95
N ALA A 103 5.55 -1.31 3.19
CA ALA A 103 4.34 -0.56 3.56
C ALA A 103 4.64 0.31 4.79
N ASN A 104 3.81 1.31 5.07
CA ASN A 104 4.00 2.16 6.25
C ASN A 104 4.07 1.31 7.52
N HIS A 105 3.06 0.46 7.74
CA HIS A 105 3.06 -0.56 8.78
C HIS A 105 2.81 -1.92 8.13
N SER A 106 3.87 -2.65 7.79
CA SER A 106 3.76 -3.92 7.05
C SER A 106 2.82 -4.95 7.70
N ASN A 107 2.67 -4.90 9.03
CA ASN A 107 1.72 -5.72 9.78
C ASN A 107 0.26 -5.23 9.71
N PHE A 108 -0.02 -4.16 8.97
CA PHE A 108 -1.36 -3.65 8.67
C PHE A 108 -1.74 -3.92 7.22
N ASP A 109 -0.98 -3.39 6.27
CA ASP A 109 -1.30 -3.44 4.85
C ASP A 109 -1.26 -4.89 4.30
N PHE A 110 -0.17 -5.61 4.56
CA PHE A 110 -0.01 -6.95 3.98
C PHE A 110 -1.01 -7.98 4.50
N PRO A 111 -1.32 -8.08 5.80
CA PRO A 111 -2.35 -9.00 6.27
C PRO A 111 -3.74 -8.74 5.67
N MET A 112 -4.11 -7.48 5.41
CA MET A 112 -5.37 -7.13 4.75
C MET A 112 -5.38 -7.52 3.27
N LEU A 113 -4.29 -7.25 2.56
CA LEU A 113 -4.11 -7.67 1.18
C LEU A 113 -4.13 -9.20 1.06
N GLU A 114 -3.41 -9.91 1.94
CA GLU A 114 -3.40 -11.37 1.96
C GLU A 114 -4.77 -11.97 2.29
N HIS A 115 -5.50 -11.39 3.25
CA HIS A 115 -6.87 -11.82 3.52
C HIS A 115 -7.73 -11.66 2.27
N SER A 116 -7.68 -10.49 1.64
CA SER A 116 -8.45 -10.18 0.44
C SER A 116 -8.11 -11.14 -0.71
N LEU A 117 -6.83 -11.39 -0.98
CA LEU A 117 -6.38 -12.33 -2.01
C LEU A 117 -6.91 -13.74 -1.76
N ARG A 118 -6.83 -14.22 -0.50
CA ARG A 118 -7.36 -15.56 -0.12
C ARG A 118 -8.87 -15.67 -0.28
N GLN A 119 -9.66 -14.61 0.02
CA GLN A 119 -11.12 -14.62 -0.17
C GLN A 119 -11.53 -14.79 -1.65
N TYR A 120 -10.65 -14.40 -2.57
CA TYR A 120 -10.85 -14.51 -4.02
C TYR A 120 -10.02 -15.63 -4.67
N GLU A 121 -9.39 -16.50 -3.87
CA GLU A 121 -8.55 -17.61 -4.35
C GLU A 121 -7.44 -17.15 -5.30
N ILE A 122 -6.91 -15.93 -5.08
CA ILE A 122 -5.79 -15.38 -5.83
C ILE A 122 -4.49 -15.71 -5.09
N PRO A 123 -3.50 -16.32 -5.76
CA PRO A 123 -2.19 -16.55 -5.14
C PRO A 123 -1.55 -15.26 -4.63
N ILE A 124 -0.90 -15.33 -3.46
CA ILE A 124 -0.17 -14.20 -2.91
C ILE A 124 1.11 -14.01 -3.73
N PRO A 125 1.30 -12.83 -4.39
CA PRO A 125 2.41 -12.61 -5.33
C PRO A 125 3.76 -12.27 -4.65
N TRP A 126 3.88 -12.47 -3.35
CA TRP A 126 5.11 -12.22 -2.58
C TRP A 126 5.40 -13.33 -1.57
N LYS A 127 6.65 -13.36 -1.12
CA LYS A 127 7.11 -14.20 -0.01
C LYS A 127 7.15 -13.37 1.28
N TYR A 128 6.93 -14.01 2.43
CA TYR A 128 7.03 -13.33 3.73
C TYR A 128 8.42 -12.70 3.98
N THR A 129 9.47 -13.21 3.33
CA THR A 129 10.85 -12.68 3.40
C THR A 129 11.07 -11.43 2.56
N GLU A 130 10.10 -11.03 1.74
CA GLU A 130 10.18 -9.86 0.86
C GLU A 130 9.47 -8.64 1.46
N ILE A 131 8.85 -8.78 2.64
CA ILE A 131 8.06 -7.74 3.30
C ILE A 131 8.91 -6.94 4.28
N TYR A 132 8.87 -5.63 4.18
CA TYR A 132 9.60 -4.68 5.02
C TYR A 132 8.68 -3.59 5.58
N CYS A 133 8.97 -3.12 6.81
CA CYS A 133 8.20 -2.08 7.47
C CYS A 133 8.92 -0.73 7.37
N TYR A 134 8.37 0.21 6.60
CA TYR A 134 8.90 1.56 6.48
C TYR A 134 8.85 2.33 7.80
N ALA A 135 7.78 2.19 8.60
CA ALA A 135 7.68 2.88 9.89
C ALA A 135 8.77 2.44 10.87
N THR A 136 9.15 1.16 10.87
CA THR A 136 10.28 0.67 11.68
C THR A 136 11.57 1.36 11.26
N LEU A 137 11.88 1.38 9.97
CA LEU A 137 13.07 2.03 9.43
C LEU A 137 13.09 3.53 9.75
N ARG A 138 11.98 4.22 9.52
CA ARG A 138 11.79 5.63 9.84
C ARG A 138 12.02 5.92 11.32
N ASN A 139 11.46 5.10 12.22
CA ASN A 139 11.58 5.31 13.66
C ASN A 139 13.00 5.08 14.18
N LEU A 140 13.72 4.10 13.64
CA LEU A 140 15.12 3.85 13.99
C LEU A 140 16.04 4.99 13.55
N LEU A 141 15.75 5.64 12.43
CA LEU A 141 16.58 6.68 11.83
C LEU A 141 16.06 8.10 12.03
N LYS A 142 14.98 8.31 12.79
CA LYS A 142 14.30 9.63 12.94
C LYS A 142 15.20 10.77 13.41
N ASN A 143 16.25 10.46 14.19
CA ASN A 143 17.20 11.46 14.70
C ASN A 143 18.33 11.77 13.69
N LYS A 144 18.46 10.97 12.63
CA LYS A 144 19.45 11.14 11.56
C LYS A 144 18.81 11.73 10.31
N ILE A 145 17.66 11.18 9.94
CA ILE A 145 16.88 11.60 8.76
C ILE A 145 15.44 11.82 9.22
N PRO A 146 15.08 13.02 9.65
CA PRO A 146 13.72 13.33 10.06
C PRO A 146 12.78 13.35 8.86
N THR A 147 11.52 12.98 9.09
CA THR A 147 10.45 13.18 8.10
C THR A 147 10.30 14.68 7.83
N GLU A 148 10.15 15.06 6.57
CA GLU A 148 9.97 16.48 6.21
C GLU A 148 8.72 17.06 6.89
N ARG A 149 8.85 18.25 7.45
CA ARG A 149 7.72 18.96 8.06
C ARG A 149 6.72 19.33 6.94
N GLY A 150 5.45 19.00 7.15
CA GLY A 150 4.38 19.39 6.23
C GLY A 150 3.95 18.31 5.23
N VAL A 151 4.66 17.19 5.12
CA VAL A 151 4.15 16.02 4.38
C VAL A 151 3.07 15.38 5.25
N LYS A 152 1.82 15.72 4.96
CA LYS A 152 0.65 15.07 5.56
C LYS A 152 0.25 13.88 4.69
N ASN A 153 -0.32 12.85 5.30
CA ASN A 153 -1.03 11.82 4.55
C ASN A 153 -2.16 12.49 3.77
N SER A 154 -2.22 12.21 2.48
CA SER A 154 -3.28 12.71 1.60
C SER A 154 -4.55 11.88 1.74
N HIS A 155 -4.41 10.66 2.28
CA HIS A 155 -5.42 9.61 2.29
C HIS A 155 -5.88 9.23 0.87
N ILE A 156 -4.95 9.36 -0.08
CA ILE A 156 -5.01 8.80 -1.42
C ILE A 156 -3.83 7.83 -1.51
N SER A 157 -4.10 6.54 -1.50
CA SER A 157 -3.08 5.50 -1.28
C SER A 157 -1.89 5.58 -2.26
N LEU A 158 -2.08 6.01 -3.51
CA LEU A 158 -0.96 6.20 -4.44
C LEU A 158 -0.06 7.37 -4.02
N GLU A 159 -0.64 8.50 -3.64
CA GLU A 159 0.15 9.68 -3.20
C GLU A 159 0.90 9.37 -1.91
N ASP A 160 0.26 8.67 -0.98
CA ASP A 160 0.87 8.30 0.29
C ASP A 160 1.99 7.27 0.07
N ALA A 161 1.80 6.26 -0.80
CA ALA A 161 2.87 5.35 -1.20
C ALA A 161 4.06 6.09 -1.83
N GLN A 162 3.82 7.05 -2.73
CA GLN A 162 4.88 7.85 -3.35
C GLN A 162 5.62 8.72 -2.34
N ASN A 163 4.91 9.37 -1.41
CA ASN A 163 5.51 10.20 -0.36
C ASN A 163 6.36 9.36 0.60
N GLN A 164 5.87 8.20 0.99
CA GLN A 164 6.60 7.22 1.80
C GLN A 164 7.85 6.70 1.07
N ALA A 165 7.74 6.39 -0.23
CA ALA A 165 8.86 5.95 -1.05
C ALA A 165 9.96 7.00 -1.13
N ARG A 166 9.63 8.28 -1.38
CA ARG A 166 10.61 9.38 -1.41
C ARG A 166 11.40 9.51 -0.11
N HIS A 167 10.75 9.34 1.04
CA HIS A 167 11.45 9.35 2.33
C HIS A 167 12.22 8.05 2.57
N CYS A 168 11.67 6.90 2.18
CA CYS A 168 12.33 5.60 2.29
C CYS A 168 13.67 5.57 1.51
N ILE A 169 13.72 6.17 0.34
CA ILE A 169 14.97 6.35 -0.44
C ILE A 169 16.04 7.03 0.40
N LYS A 170 15.71 8.12 1.09
CA LYS A 170 16.65 8.85 1.95
C LYS A 170 17.17 8.00 3.11
N LEU A 171 16.28 7.20 3.72
CA LEU A 171 16.63 6.30 4.81
C LEU A 171 17.55 5.17 4.34
N LEU A 172 17.23 4.55 3.21
CA LEU A 172 18.03 3.45 2.64
C LEU A 172 19.40 3.93 2.17
N ARG A 173 19.49 5.10 1.51
CA ARG A 173 20.78 5.71 1.15
C ARG A 173 21.70 6.02 2.32
N TYR A 174 21.13 6.26 3.50
CA TYR A 174 21.92 6.47 4.71
C TYR A 174 22.50 5.17 5.26
N LEU A 175 21.84 4.03 4.97
CA LEU A 175 22.28 2.71 5.44
C LEU A 175 23.29 2.03 4.52
N PHE A 176 23.29 2.38 3.25
CA PHE A 176 24.15 1.80 2.20
C PHE A 176 25.07 2.84 1.57
#